data_cb28086bbdbeaf58a9f24669a8cbcdaa
#
_entry.id   cb28086bbdbeaf58a9f24669a8cbcdaa
#
_cell.length_a   1.000
_cell.length_b   1.000
_cell.length_c   1.000
_cell.angle_alpha   90.00
_cell.angle_beta   90.00
_cell.angle_gamma   90.00
#
_symmetry.space_group_name_H-M   'P 1'
#
loop_
_entity.id
_entity.type
_entity.pdbx_description
1 polymer ?
#
loop_
_entity_poly.entity_id
_entity_poly.type
_entity_poly.pdbx_seq_one_letter_code
_entity_poly.pdbx_strand_id
1 'polypeptide(L)'
;MESSGASKTLGRTFGYLLLADQPRTLDEIATDLMFSKATASLTIRQGLLMSIFEKLSIPGERKARYRANTQSWIRASIEKAGAMQLWAQVIDQGLSTVPTQNRESRQNLTVLKDYFSFINWYLSDLTVQYERWTKGVIDKASEKP
;
A
#
# COMPACT_ATOMS: atom_id res chain seq x y z
N MET A 1 7.38 15.14 13.65
CA MET A 1 7.75 16.00 12.50
C MET A 1 8.75 15.39 11.53
N GLU A 2 9.46 14.35 11.91
CA GLU A 2 10.41 13.66 11.00
C GLU A 2 9.78 12.73 9.96
N SER A 3 8.54 12.32 10.12
CA SER A 3 7.82 11.48 9.14
C SER A 3 7.49 12.20 7.83
N SER A 4 7.42 13.52 7.84
CA SER A 4 7.00 14.32 6.68
C SER A 4 8.06 14.37 5.56
N GLY A 5 9.34 14.35 5.92
CA GLY A 5 10.45 14.38 4.96
C GLY A 5 10.64 13.05 4.21
N ALA A 6 10.60 11.93 4.94
CA ALA A 6 10.71 10.60 4.35
C ALA A 6 9.54 10.29 3.40
N SER A 7 8.32 10.68 3.76
CA SER A 7 7.14 10.56 2.89
C SER A 7 7.27 11.39 1.60
N LYS A 8 7.83 12.59 1.70
CA LYS A 8 8.03 13.48 0.54
C LYS A 8 9.08 12.94 -0.43
N THR A 9 10.22 12.44 0.06
CA THR A 9 11.26 11.84 -0.80
C THR A 9 10.76 10.56 -1.46
N LEU A 10 10.03 9.73 -0.73
CA LEU A 10 9.43 8.50 -1.26
C LEU A 10 8.43 8.82 -2.40
N GLY A 11 7.54 9.79 -2.19
CA GLY A 11 6.57 10.21 -3.20
C GLY A 11 7.24 10.78 -4.45
N ARG A 12 8.28 11.60 -4.30
CA ARG A 12 9.07 12.14 -5.43
C ARG A 12 9.76 11.03 -6.21
N THR A 13 10.37 10.07 -5.52
CA THR A 13 11.04 8.94 -6.16
C THR A 13 10.05 8.04 -6.88
N PHE A 14 8.89 7.78 -6.27
CA PHE A 14 7.84 6.99 -6.89
C PHE A 14 7.34 7.65 -8.19
N GLY A 15 7.03 8.94 -8.16
CA GLY A 15 6.61 9.68 -9.35
C GLY A 15 7.67 9.69 -10.45
N TYR A 16 8.94 9.89 -10.08
CA TYR A 16 10.06 9.84 -11.01
C TYR A 16 10.21 8.47 -11.69
N LEU A 17 10.19 7.39 -10.91
CA LEU A 17 10.32 6.03 -11.44
C LEU A 17 9.07 5.60 -12.23
N LEU A 18 7.89 6.07 -11.84
CA LEU A 18 6.64 5.79 -12.56
C LEU A 18 6.64 6.39 -13.97
N LEU A 19 7.24 7.58 -14.14
CA LEU A 19 7.32 8.30 -15.40
C LEU A 19 8.58 7.97 -16.21
N ALA A 20 9.53 7.23 -15.64
CA ALA A 20 10.77 6.86 -16.32
C ALA A 20 10.49 5.86 -17.45
N ASP A 21 11.11 6.09 -18.59
CA ASP A 21 11.04 5.24 -19.78
C ASP A 21 11.78 3.91 -19.63
N GLN A 22 12.70 3.82 -18.66
CA GLN A 22 13.49 2.64 -18.34
C GLN A 22 13.88 2.64 -16.86
N PRO A 23 14.23 1.46 -16.29
CA PRO A 23 14.71 1.37 -14.92
C PRO A 23 15.96 2.23 -14.69
N ARG A 24 16.05 2.85 -13.51
CA ARG A 24 17.12 3.81 -13.14
C ARG A 24 18.07 3.23 -12.10
N THR A 25 19.34 3.58 -12.21
CA THR A 25 20.32 3.27 -11.17
C THR A 25 20.14 4.20 -9.97
N LEU A 26 20.73 3.83 -8.83
CA LEU A 26 20.73 4.67 -7.63
C LEU A 26 21.39 6.03 -7.88
N ASP A 27 22.48 6.06 -8.65
CA ASP A 27 23.20 7.29 -8.99
C ASP A 27 22.35 8.22 -9.87
N GLU A 28 21.63 7.68 -10.87
CA GLU A 28 20.69 8.44 -11.69
C GLU A 28 19.57 9.05 -10.84
N ILE A 29 18.97 8.26 -9.95
CA ILE A 29 17.92 8.72 -9.03
C ILE A 29 18.43 9.85 -8.14
N ALA A 30 19.60 9.68 -7.55
CA ALA A 30 20.23 10.68 -6.68
C ALA A 30 20.49 11.98 -7.44
N THR A 31 21.06 11.89 -8.64
CA THR A 31 21.39 13.04 -9.50
C THR A 31 20.13 13.77 -9.96
N ASP A 32 19.18 13.05 -10.55
CA ASP A 32 18.00 13.65 -11.17
C ASP A 32 17.03 14.27 -10.15
N LEU A 33 16.96 13.67 -8.95
CA LEU A 33 16.13 14.19 -7.86
C LEU A 33 16.87 15.15 -6.93
N MET A 34 18.17 15.38 -7.19
CA MET A 34 19.05 16.20 -6.32
C MET A 34 19.07 15.69 -4.88
N PHE A 35 19.14 14.37 -4.71
CA PHE A 35 19.31 13.72 -3.41
C PHE A 35 20.78 13.41 -3.14
N SER A 36 21.16 13.35 -1.88
CA SER A 36 22.41 12.69 -1.50
C SER A 36 22.30 11.19 -1.81
N LYS A 37 23.44 10.51 -2.02
CA LYS A 37 23.44 9.05 -2.21
C LYS A 37 22.82 8.32 -1.02
N ALA A 38 23.06 8.81 0.20
CA ALA A 38 22.47 8.26 1.42
C ALA A 38 20.93 8.38 1.41
N THR A 39 20.40 9.54 1.04
CA THR A 39 18.95 9.78 0.93
C THR A 39 18.34 8.88 -0.14
N ALA A 40 18.93 8.80 -1.32
CA ALA A 40 18.45 7.95 -2.40
C ALA A 40 18.44 6.46 -1.99
N SER A 41 19.54 5.99 -1.38
CA SER A 41 19.64 4.61 -0.89
C SER A 41 18.59 4.28 0.17
N LEU A 42 18.37 5.17 1.13
CA LEU A 42 17.36 4.98 2.17
C LEU A 42 15.95 4.96 1.58
N THR A 43 15.65 5.88 0.67
CA THR A 43 14.34 5.98 0.02
C THR A 43 14.04 4.75 -0.84
N ILE A 44 15.01 4.27 -1.61
CA ILE A 44 14.87 3.04 -2.40
C ILE A 44 14.65 1.84 -1.50
N ARG A 45 15.41 1.71 -0.41
CA ARG A 45 15.23 0.61 0.55
C ARG A 45 13.83 0.63 1.15
N GLN A 46 13.34 1.79 1.53
CA GLN A 46 11.98 1.96 2.04
C GLN A 46 10.92 1.54 1.02
N GLY A 47 11.07 1.97 -0.23
CA GLY A 47 10.14 1.60 -1.31
C GLY A 47 10.16 0.10 -1.66
N LEU A 48 11.33 -0.55 -1.55
CA LEU A 48 11.44 -2.01 -1.71
C LEU A 48 10.72 -2.75 -0.57
N LEU A 49 10.88 -2.29 0.68
CA LEU A 49 10.16 -2.86 1.83
C LEU A 49 8.63 -2.71 1.70
N MET A 50 8.19 -1.61 1.10
CA MET A 50 6.77 -1.35 0.84
C MET A 50 6.25 -2.01 -0.44
N SER A 51 7.12 -2.72 -1.17
CA SER A 51 6.80 -3.34 -2.48
C SER A 51 6.32 -2.37 -3.57
N ILE A 52 6.61 -1.08 -3.42
CA ILE A 52 6.28 -0.06 -4.44
C ILE A 52 7.41 0.15 -5.46
N PHE A 53 8.62 -0.29 -5.15
CA PHE A 53 9.74 -0.37 -6.06
C PHE A 53 10.17 -1.81 -6.30
N GLU A 54 10.77 -2.04 -7.44
CA GLU A 54 11.36 -3.31 -7.83
C GLU A 54 12.83 -3.10 -8.21
N LYS A 55 13.68 -4.00 -7.74
CA LYS A 55 15.10 -4.04 -8.07
C LYS A 55 15.33 -5.01 -9.22
N LEU A 56 16.08 -4.56 -10.21
CA LEU A 56 16.44 -5.35 -11.38
C LEU A 56 17.96 -5.47 -11.48
N SER A 57 18.43 -6.67 -11.74
CA SER A 57 19.82 -6.95 -12.08
C SER A 57 19.90 -7.26 -13.57
N ILE A 58 20.60 -6.40 -14.32
CA ILE A 58 20.74 -6.56 -15.77
C ILE A 58 22.05 -7.27 -16.05
N PRO A 59 22.05 -8.38 -16.84
CA PRO A 59 23.26 -9.07 -17.20
C PRO A 59 24.27 -8.12 -17.87
N GLY A 60 25.52 -8.15 -17.38
CA GLY A 60 26.58 -7.28 -17.88
C GLY A 60 26.70 -5.92 -17.19
N GLU A 61 25.72 -5.53 -16.37
CA GLU A 61 25.78 -4.32 -15.56
C GLU A 61 26.19 -4.63 -14.11
N ARG A 62 27.08 -3.81 -13.55
CA ARG A 62 27.49 -3.95 -12.15
C ARG A 62 26.50 -3.32 -11.19
N LYS A 63 25.75 -2.31 -11.64
CA LYS A 63 24.82 -1.54 -10.83
C LYS A 63 23.41 -2.07 -11.01
N ALA A 64 22.71 -2.29 -9.91
CA ALA A 64 21.29 -2.59 -9.95
C ALA A 64 20.50 -1.39 -10.46
N ARG A 65 19.37 -1.67 -11.10
CA ARG A 65 18.39 -0.68 -11.53
C ARG A 65 17.08 -0.84 -10.78
N TYR A 66 16.32 0.20 -10.72
CA TYR A 66 15.06 0.28 -9.98
C TYR A 66 13.94 0.82 -10.85
N ARG A 67 12.75 0.30 -10.67
CA ARG A 67 11.53 0.82 -11.31
C ARG A 67 10.38 0.81 -10.33
N ALA A 68 9.32 1.58 -10.65
CA ALA A 68 8.07 1.50 -9.92
C ALA A 68 7.38 0.16 -10.19
N ASN A 69 6.86 -0.49 -9.16
CA ASN A 69 6.12 -1.74 -9.27
C ASN A 69 4.64 -1.47 -9.02
N THR A 70 3.92 -1.12 -10.08
CA THR A 70 2.50 -0.78 -10.01
C THR A 70 1.63 -1.97 -9.62
N GLN A 71 1.97 -3.18 -10.06
CA GLN A 71 1.21 -4.39 -9.74
C GLN A 71 1.33 -4.77 -8.26
N SER A 72 2.55 -4.70 -7.71
CA SER A 72 2.75 -4.94 -6.28
C SER A 72 2.09 -3.87 -5.42
N TRP A 73 2.07 -2.63 -5.88
CA TRP A 73 1.37 -1.55 -5.19
C TRP A 73 -0.15 -1.80 -5.12
N ILE A 74 -0.76 -2.20 -6.25
CA ILE A 74 -2.17 -2.57 -6.31
C ILE A 74 -2.44 -3.76 -5.37
N ARG A 75 -1.62 -4.80 -5.44
CA ARG A 75 -1.75 -5.98 -4.58
C ARG A 75 -1.66 -5.61 -3.10
N ALA A 76 -0.66 -4.82 -2.70
CA ALA A 76 -0.51 -4.37 -1.32
C ALA A 76 -1.71 -3.55 -0.84
N SER A 77 -2.33 -2.76 -1.71
CA SER A 77 -3.55 -2.00 -1.39
C SER A 77 -4.75 -2.93 -1.13
N ILE A 78 -4.89 -3.98 -1.94
CA ILE A 78 -5.94 -5.01 -1.78
C ILE A 78 -5.70 -5.83 -0.49
N GLU A 79 -4.45 -6.22 -0.22
CA GLU A 79 -4.09 -6.95 1.00
C GLU A 79 -4.37 -6.13 2.27
N LYS A 80 -4.13 -4.82 2.24
CA LYS A 80 -4.51 -3.93 3.35
C LYS A 80 -6.01 -3.90 3.58
N ALA A 81 -6.80 -3.92 2.53
CA ALA A 81 -8.26 -4.04 2.65
C ALA A 81 -8.65 -5.36 3.32
N GLY A 82 -7.99 -6.48 2.97
CA GLY A 82 -8.20 -7.79 3.60
C GLY A 82 -7.80 -7.86 5.08
N ALA A 83 -6.86 -7.04 5.53
CA ALA A 83 -6.46 -6.96 6.95
C ALA A 83 -7.61 -6.51 7.86
N MET A 84 -8.63 -5.84 7.35
CA MET A 84 -9.81 -5.45 8.12
C MET A 84 -10.59 -6.65 8.65
N GLN A 85 -10.58 -7.78 7.92
CA GLN A 85 -11.18 -9.02 8.38
C GLN A 85 -10.48 -9.58 9.62
N LEU A 86 -9.15 -9.53 9.66
CA LEU A 86 -8.38 -9.96 10.81
C LEU A 86 -8.72 -9.11 12.05
N TRP A 87 -8.80 -7.81 11.90
CA TRP A 87 -9.21 -6.93 13.00
C TRP A 87 -10.60 -7.21 13.50
N ALA A 88 -11.57 -7.49 12.62
CA ALA A 88 -12.91 -7.89 13.02
C ALA A 88 -12.90 -9.17 13.86
N GLN A 89 -12.07 -10.16 13.49
CA GLN A 89 -11.91 -11.41 14.27
C GLN A 89 -11.28 -11.17 15.64
N VAL A 90 -10.23 -10.35 15.72
CA VAL A 90 -9.56 -10.01 16.99
C VAL A 90 -10.53 -9.31 17.95
N ILE A 91 -11.35 -8.40 17.42
CA ILE A 91 -12.35 -7.69 18.21
C ILE A 91 -13.45 -8.62 18.69
N ASP A 92 -13.87 -9.57 17.85
CA ASP A 92 -14.87 -10.58 18.23
C ASP A 92 -14.36 -11.48 19.35
N GLN A 93 -13.10 -11.90 19.29
CA GLN A 93 -12.45 -12.60 20.40
C GLN A 93 -12.39 -11.74 21.68
N GLY A 94 -12.05 -10.47 21.55
CA GLY A 94 -12.07 -9.51 22.67
C GLY A 94 -13.44 -9.42 23.33
N LEU A 95 -14.51 -9.36 22.55
CA LEU A 95 -15.88 -9.34 23.08
C LEU A 95 -16.24 -10.58 23.87
N SER A 96 -15.70 -11.74 23.52
CA SER A 96 -15.93 -12.98 24.26
C SER A 96 -15.22 -13.04 25.61
N THR A 97 -14.16 -12.23 25.79
CA THR A 97 -13.34 -12.22 27.01
C THR A 97 -13.66 -11.07 27.97
N VAL A 98 -14.22 -9.97 27.46
CA VAL A 98 -14.57 -8.79 28.28
C VAL A 98 -15.79 -9.10 29.16
N PRO A 99 -15.72 -8.87 30.49
CA PRO A 99 -16.83 -9.10 31.39
C PRO A 99 -18.08 -8.31 31.00
N THR A 100 -19.26 -8.89 31.20
CA THR A 100 -20.55 -8.28 30.86
C THR A 100 -20.82 -6.98 31.63
N GLN A 101 -20.24 -6.84 32.82
CA GLN A 101 -20.36 -5.64 33.65
C GLN A 101 -19.64 -4.42 33.06
N ASN A 102 -18.62 -4.65 32.24
CA ASN A 102 -17.84 -3.58 31.58
C ASN A 102 -18.56 -3.07 30.32
N ARG A 103 -19.62 -2.31 30.53
CA ARG A 103 -20.50 -1.84 29.44
C ARG A 103 -19.77 -0.97 28.43
N GLU A 104 -18.94 -0.03 28.91
CA GLU A 104 -18.24 0.91 28.06
C GLU A 104 -17.25 0.19 27.12
N SER A 105 -16.42 -0.70 27.66
CA SER A 105 -15.47 -1.48 26.84
C SER A 105 -16.19 -2.35 25.82
N ARG A 106 -17.29 -2.98 26.21
CA ARG A 106 -18.10 -3.78 25.29
C ARG A 106 -18.71 -2.94 24.17
N GLN A 107 -19.20 -1.76 24.52
CA GLN A 107 -19.74 -0.81 23.53
C GLN A 107 -18.68 -0.37 22.53
N ASN A 108 -17.49 -0.01 23.00
CA ASN A 108 -16.37 0.39 22.13
C ASN A 108 -15.97 -0.74 21.16
N LEU A 109 -15.86 -1.97 21.68
CA LEU A 109 -15.55 -3.13 20.84
C LEU A 109 -16.65 -3.43 19.84
N THR A 110 -17.91 -3.29 20.22
CA THR A 110 -19.06 -3.50 19.30
C THR A 110 -19.04 -2.49 18.17
N VAL A 111 -18.82 -1.21 18.46
CA VAL A 111 -18.72 -0.16 17.42
C VAL A 111 -17.58 -0.46 16.44
N LEU A 112 -16.40 -0.86 16.95
CA LEU A 112 -15.27 -1.22 16.08
C LEU A 112 -15.55 -2.48 15.27
N LYS A 113 -16.18 -3.50 15.87
CA LYS A 113 -16.58 -4.72 15.16
C LYS A 113 -17.51 -4.40 14.00
N ASP A 114 -18.53 -3.60 14.24
CA ASP A 114 -19.49 -3.20 13.21
C ASP A 114 -18.80 -2.45 12.08
N TYR A 115 -17.90 -1.52 12.41
CA TYR A 115 -17.12 -0.78 11.41
C TYR A 115 -16.25 -1.69 10.55
N PHE A 116 -15.45 -2.56 11.17
CA PHE A 116 -14.57 -3.46 10.41
C PHE A 116 -15.36 -4.51 9.62
N SER A 117 -16.49 -4.97 10.13
CA SER A 117 -17.39 -5.86 9.41
C SER A 117 -17.98 -5.18 8.17
N PHE A 118 -18.39 -3.91 8.32
CA PHE A 118 -18.87 -3.09 7.20
C PHE A 118 -17.77 -2.91 6.13
N ILE A 119 -16.58 -2.53 6.53
CA ILE A 119 -15.45 -2.33 5.59
C ILE A 119 -15.12 -3.65 4.88
N ASN A 120 -15.08 -4.75 5.61
CA ASN A 120 -14.83 -6.08 5.02
C ASN A 120 -15.91 -6.45 3.99
N TRP A 121 -17.18 -6.23 4.32
CA TRP A 121 -18.30 -6.46 3.39
C TRP A 121 -18.19 -5.56 2.17
N TYR A 122 -17.91 -4.27 2.35
CA TYR A 122 -17.80 -3.30 1.27
C TYR A 122 -16.63 -3.60 0.30
N LEU A 123 -15.53 -4.14 0.83
CA LEU A 123 -14.31 -4.45 0.08
C LEU A 123 -14.21 -5.92 -0.36
N SER A 124 -15.18 -6.76 -0.01
CA SER A 124 -15.12 -8.21 -0.27
C SER A 124 -14.91 -8.56 -1.75
N ASP A 125 -15.49 -7.78 -2.63
CA ASP A 125 -15.41 -7.98 -4.07
C ASP A 125 -14.40 -7.07 -4.78
N LEU A 126 -13.53 -6.37 -4.03
CA LEU A 126 -12.65 -5.35 -4.59
C LEU A 126 -11.80 -5.88 -5.76
N THR A 127 -11.21 -7.05 -5.60
CA THR A 127 -10.38 -7.68 -6.65
C THR A 127 -11.21 -7.99 -7.90
N VAL A 128 -12.38 -8.60 -7.71
CA VAL A 128 -13.29 -8.96 -8.81
C VAL A 128 -13.79 -7.70 -9.53
N GLN A 129 -14.18 -6.68 -8.78
CA GLN A 129 -14.63 -5.41 -9.35
C GLN A 129 -13.51 -4.69 -10.11
N TYR A 130 -12.28 -4.71 -9.57
CA TYR A 130 -11.13 -4.13 -10.25
C TYR A 130 -10.82 -4.85 -11.57
N GLU A 131 -10.85 -6.19 -11.60
CA GLU A 131 -10.67 -6.95 -12.83
C GLU A 131 -11.76 -6.64 -13.88
N ARG A 132 -13.02 -6.54 -13.46
CA ARG A 132 -14.12 -6.16 -14.34
C ARG A 132 -13.96 -4.74 -14.90
N TRP A 133 -13.51 -3.83 -14.05
CA TRP A 133 -13.19 -2.45 -14.44
C TRP A 133 -12.09 -2.39 -15.49
N THR A 134 -10.99 -3.12 -15.30
CA THR A 134 -9.86 -3.13 -16.24
C THR A 134 -10.20 -3.79 -17.57
N LYS A 135 -11.10 -4.77 -17.56
CA LYS A 135 -11.60 -5.46 -18.76
C LYS A 135 -12.73 -4.70 -19.48
N GLY A 136 -13.14 -3.54 -18.97
CA GLY A 136 -14.21 -2.73 -19.55
C GLY A 136 -15.62 -3.34 -19.39
N VAL A 137 -15.79 -4.30 -18.51
CA VAL A 137 -17.10 -4.93 -18.21
C VAL A 137 -17.97 -4.00 -17.36
N ILE A 138 -17.34 -3.14 -16.57
CA ILE A 138 -18.01 -2.08 -15.79
C ILE A 138 -17.82 -0.77 -16.52
N ASP A 139 -18.90 -0.03 -16.74
CA ASP A 139 -18.80 1.32 -17.30
C ASP A 139 -18.07 2.23 -16.31
N LYS A 140 -16.94 2.78 -16.76
CA LYS A 140 -16.10 3.69 -15.97
C LYS A 140 -16.76 5.05 -15.72
N ALA A 141 -17.81 5.37 -16.46
CA ALA A 141 -18.59 6.59 -16.31
C ALA A 141 -19.80 6.40 -15.40
N SER A 142 -20.16 5.16 -15.03
CA SER A 142 -21.27 4.92 -14.12
C SER A 142 -20.91 5.37 -12.70
N GLU A 143 -21.77 6.15 -12.09
CA GLU A 143 -21.64 6.52 -10.68
C GLU A 143 -21.61 5.25 -9.83
N LYS A 144 -20.78 5.26 -8.79
CA LYS A 144 -20.81 4.22 -7.76
C LYS A 144 -22.22 4.12 -7.19
N PRO A 145 -22.70 2.90 -6.95
CA PRO A 145 -23.97 2.70 -6.24
C PRO A 145 -23.91 3.30 -4.86
#